data_6d824e6b06cb513f5bfae6444d77e597
#
_entry.id   6d824e6b06cb513f5bfae6444d77e597
#
_cell.length_a   1.000
_cell.length_b   1.000
_cell.length_c   1.000
_cell.angle_alpha   90.00
_cell.angle_beta   90.00
_cell.angle_gamma   90.00
#
_symmetry.space_group_name_H-M   'P 1'
#
loop_
_entity.id
_entity.type
_entity.pdbx_description
1 polymer ?
#
loop_
_entity_poly.entity_id
_entity_poly.type
_entity_poly.pdbx_seq_one_letter_code
_entity_poly.pdbx_strand_id
1 'polypeptide(L)'
;MDIAPDRKGTHWLVTGAVYIVLLVLGGFEGLVGSFQYSHVVGSVPLVALACCAVLLATCLLAAWAMRSVSGALVLAVGWLIASFLMAMPVPSGSLVITGTGPGEWYLYGGTICALLGVGFSFGSWVRGAGARAR
;
A
#
# COMPACT_ATOMS: atom_id res chain seq x y z
N MET A 1 -37.58 -3.90 26.40
CA MET A 1 -36.17 -4.18 26.74
C MET A 1 -35.33 -3.77 25.53
N ASP A 2 -35.00 -2.47 25.44
CA ASP A 2 -34.25 -1.92 24.31
C ASP A 2 -32.78 -2.27 24.47
N ILE A 3 -32.32 -3.28 23.73
CA ILE A 3 -30.90 -3.58 23.56
C ILE A 3 -30.39 -2.60 22.49
N ALA A 4 -30.16 -1.34 22.90
CA ALA A 4 -29.43 -0.43 22.05
C ALA A 4 -28.00 -1.00 21.88
N PRO A 5 -27.57 -1.33 20.65
CA PRO A 5 -26.22 -1.86 20.44
C PRO A 5 -25.22 -0.82 20.96
N ASP A 6 -24.28 -1.27 21.77
CA ASP A 6 -23.22 -0.42 22.31
C ASP A 6 -22.43 0.20 21.14
N ARG A 7 -22.77 1.45 20.82
CA ARG A 7 -22.16 2.19 19.69
C ARG A 7 -20.64 2.32 19.83
N LYS A 8 -20.11 2.29 21.04
CA LYS A 8 -18.65 2.35 21.28
C LYS A 8 -17.95 1.05 20.89
N GLY A 9 -18.56 -0.10 21.21
CA GLY A 9 -18.02 -1.41 20.84
C GLY A 9 -17.99 -1.66 19.33
N THR A 10 -18.94 -1.11 18.58
CA THR A 10 -19.03 -1.31 17.13
C THR A 10 -17.99 -0.49 16.37
N HIS A 11 -17.64 0.73 16.82
CA HIS A 11 -16.70 1.60 16.12
C HIS A 11 -15.28 1.05 16.04
N TRP A 12 -14.74 0.49 17.10
CA TRP A 12 -13.38 -0.07 17.07
C TRP A 12 -13.29 -1.35 16.24
N LEU A 13 -14.36 -2.16 16.23
CA LEU A 13 -14.43 -3.37 15.39
C LEU A 13 -14.45 -3.01 13.91
N VAL A 14 -15.25 -2.01 13.51
CA VAL A 14 -15.29 -1.53 12.13
C VAL A 14 -13.94 -0.95 11.71
N THR A 15 -13.33 -0.13 12.56
CA THR A 15 -12.02 0.45 12.28
C THR A 15 -10.94 -0.64 12.14
N GLY A 16 -10.94 -1.63 13.03
CA GLY A 16 -10.04 -2.78 12.94
C GLY A 16 -10.23 -3.58 11.67
N ALA A 17 -11.48 -3.85 11.28
CA ALA A 17 -11.80 -4.55 10.03
C ALA A 17 -11.29 -3.79 8.80
N VAL A 18 -11.44 -2.46 8.77
CA VAL A 18 -10.92 -1.62 7.67
C VAL A 18 -9.40 -1.72 7.57
N TYR A 19 -8.68 -1.69 8.69
CA TYR A 19 -7.22 -1.86 8.66
C TYR A 19 -6.79 -3.22 8.14
N ILE A 20 -7.49 -4.29 8.51
CA ILE A 20 -7.22 -5.63 7.98
C ILE A 20 -7.46 -5.67 6.47
N VAL A 21 -8.55 -5.08 5.98
CA VAL A 21 -8.85 -5.00 4.55
C VAL A 21 -7.77 -4.23 3.79
N LEU A 22 -7.30 -3.09 4.34
CA LEU A 22 -6.24 -2.30 3.73
C LEU A 22 -4.90 -3.06 3.69
N LEU A 23 -4.57 -3.79 4.76
CA LEU A 23 -3.37 -4.62 4.81
C LEU A 23 -3.42 -5.73 3.75
N VAL A 24 -4.55 -6.42 3.65
CA VAL A 24 -4.78 -7.48 2.65
C VAL A 24 -4.76 -6.90 1.24
N LEU A 25 -5.36 -5.73 1.01
CA LEU A 25 -5.34 -5.06 -0.28
C LEU A 25 -3.91 -4.72 -0.70
N GLY A 26 -3.12 -4.11 0.17
CA GLY A 26 -1.71 -3.82 -0.10
C GLY A 26 -0.90 -5.09 -0.36
N GLY A 27 -1.13 -6.15 0.42
CA GLY A 27 -0.53 -7.47 0.20
C GLY A 27 -0.90 -8.07 -1.17
N PHE A 28 -2.16 -7.93 -1.58
CA PHE A 28 -2.64 -8.38 -2.88
C PHE A 28 -1.99 -7.59 -4.03
N GLU A 29 -1.90 -6.27 -3.91
CA GLU A 29 -1.17 -5.42 -4.87
C GLU A 29 0.30 -5.84 -4.98
N GLY A 30 0.96 -6.12 -3.85
CA GLY A 30 2.33 -6.62 -3.80
C GLY A 30 2.48 -7.96 -4.51
N LEU A 31 1.56 -8.90 -4.28
CA LEU A 31 1.56 -10.20 -4.96
C LEU A 31 1.35 -10.07 -6.46
N VAL A 32 0.30 -9.37 -6.89
CA VAL A 32 -0.02 -9.20 -8.31
C VAL A 32 1.13 -8.48 -9.03
N GLY A 33 1.68 -7.41 -8.43
CA GLY A 33 2.82 -6.70 -8.97
C GLY A 33 4.05 -7.59 -9.11
N SER A 34 4.31 -8.49 -8.14
CA SER A 34 5.43 -9.42 -8.15
C SER A 34 5.38 -10.45 -9.29
N PHE A 35 4.20 -10.72 -9.84
CA PHE A 35 4.06 -11.61 -11.00
C PHE A 35 4.03 -10.85 -12.34
N GLN A 36 3.69 -9.58 -12.33
CA GLN A 36 3.46 -8.80 -13.55
C GLN A 36 4.64 -7.87 -13.92
N TYR A 37 5.56 -7.59 -12.99
CA TYR A 37 6.63 -6.59 -13.20
C TYR A 37 7.54 -6.90 -14.40
N SER A 38 7.65 -8.17 -14.80
CA SER A 38 8.56 -8.62 -15.85
C SER A 38 8.11 -8.26 -17.27
N HIS A 39 6.88 -7.82 -17.47
CA HIS A 39 6.39 -7.38 -18.77
C HIS A 39 7.00 -6.04 -19.17
N VAL A 40 7.88 -6.07 -20.15
CA VAL A 40 8.60 -4.91 -20.69
C VAL A 40 8.07 -4.60 -22.09
N VAL A 41 7.77 -3.32 -22.36
CA VAL A 41 7.43 -2.84 -23.69
C VAL A 41 8.60 -1.99 -24.21
N GLY A 42 9.36 -2.54 -25.15
CA GLY A 42 10.63 -1.95 -25.57
C GLY A 42 11.70 -2.04 -24.48
N SER A 43 12.28 -0.90 -24.09
CA SER A 43 13.27 -0.80 -23.01
C SER A 43 12.67 -0.30 -21.69
N VAL A 44 11.37 -0.01 -21.64
CA VAL A 44 10.72 0.62 -20.48
C VAL A 44 9.88 -0.42 -19.73
N PRO A 45 10.05 -0.59 -18.40
CA PRO A 45 9.25 -1.49 -17.59
C PRO A 45 7.88 -0.85 -17.27
N LEU A 46 7.03 -0.67 -18.29
CA LEU A 46 5.76 0.03 -18.18
C LEU A 46 4.84 -0.58 -17.13
N VAL A 47 4.83 -1.91 -17.02
CA VAL A 47 3.96 -2.60 -16.04
C VAL A 47 4.45 -2.36 -14.62
N ALA A 48 5.76 -2.36 -14.38
CA ALA A 48 6.31 -2.00 -13.06
C ALA A 48 5.93 -0.57 -12.67
N LEU A 49 6.04 0.37 -13.60
CA LEU A 49 5.63 1.77 -13.37
C LEU A 49 4.12 1.91 -13.13
N ALA A 50 3.29 1.16 -13.88
CA ALA A 50 1.84 1.13 -13.66
C ALA A 50 1.50 0.59 -12.26
N CYS A 51 2.15 -0.50 -11.82
CA CYS A 51 1.97 -1.03 -10.46
C CYS A 51 2.36 0.00 -9.39
N CYS A 52 3.46 0.73 -9.58
CA CYS A 52 3.87 1.82 -8.68
C CYS A 52 2.84 2.95 -8.64
N ALA A 53 2.27 3.34 -9.78
CA ALA A 53 1.23 4.36 -9.86
C ALA A 53 -0.08 3.92 -9.18
N VAL A 54 -0.48 2.66 -9.34
CA VAL A 54 -1.64 2.08 -8.63
C VAL A 54 -1.40 2.10 -7.14
N LEU A 55 -0.24 1.65 -6.66
CA LEU A 55 0.12 1.68 -5.23
C LEU A 55 0.07 3.10 -4.65
N LEU A 56 0.59 4.09 -5.37
CA LEU A 56 0.50 5.49 -4.94
C LEU A 56 -0.96 5.96 -4.84
N ALA A 57 -1.76 5.66 -5.86
CA ALA A 57 -3.17 6.05 -5.90
C ALA A 57 -3.97 5.40 -4.75
N THR A 58 -3.78 4.11 -4.51
CA THR A 58 -4.47 3.38 -3.43
C THR A 58 -4.03 3.85 -2.04
N CYS A 59 -2.75 4.18 -1.83
CA CYS A 59 -2.27 4.82 -0.60
C CYS A 59 -2.97 6.16 -0.34
N LEU A 60 -3.06 7.03 -1.35
CA LEU A 60 -3.73 8.32 -1.24
C LEU A 60 -5.24 8.17 -0.99
N LEU A 61 -5.89 7.24 -1.69
CA LEU A 61 -7.31 6.93 -1.48
C LEU A 61 -7.58 6.37 -0.08
N ALA A 62 -6.72 5.47 0.43
CA ALA A 62 -6.84 4.92 1.77
C ALA A 62 -6.72 6.02 2.84
N ALA A 63 -5.75 6.93 2.69
CA ALA A 63 -5.59 8.06 3.59
C ALA A 63 -6.79 9.01 3.54
N TRP A 64 -7.30 9.28 2.34
CA TRP A 64 -8.48 10.13 2.15
C TRP A 64 -9.73 9.52 2.77
N ALA A 65 -9.98 8.23 2.52
CA ALA A 65 -11.14 7.51 3.03
C ALA A 65 -11.14 7.40 4.57
N MET A 66 -9.97 7.09 5.14
CA MET A 66 -9.80 6.99 6.60
C MET A 66 -9.61 8.36 7.27
N ARG A 67 -9.43 9.43 6.51
CA ARG A 67 -9.04 10.76 7.03
C ARG A 67 -7.84 10.70 7.97
N SER A 68 -6.93 9.78 7.73
CA SER A 68 -5.78 9.47 8.59
C SER A 68 -4.63 8.93 7.76
N VAL A 69 -3.42 9.31 8.12
CA VAL A 69 -2.17 8.79 7.53
C VAL A 69 -2.04 7.27 7.76
N SER A 70 -2.62 6.75 8.83
CA SER A 70 -2.56 5.32 9.17
C SER A 70 -3.16 4.41 8.09
N GLY A 71 -4.16 4.88 7.33
CA GLY A 71 -4.73 4.12 6.21
C GLY A 71 -3.70 3.86 5.11
N ALA A 72 -2.97 4.90 4.67
CA ALA A 72 -1.88 4.75 3.70
C ALA A 72 -0.74 3.90 4.25
N LEU A 73 -0.38 4.08 5.52
CA LEU A 73 0.71 3.35 6.15
C LEU A 73 0.44 1.83 6.18
N VAL A 74 -0.75 1.43 6.61
CA VAL A 74 -1.12 0.01 6.72
C VAL A 74 -1.15 -0.65 5.35
N LEU A 75 -1.67 0.03 4.32
CA LEU A 75 -1.66 -0.47 2.95
C LEU A 75 -0.22 -0.63 2.43
N ALA A 76 0.63 0.39 2.62
CA ALA A 76 2.04 0.35 2.22
C ALA A 76 2.80 -0.79 2.92
N VAL A 77 2.54 -1.04 4.21
CA VAL A 77 3.13 -2.17 4.96
C VAL A 77 2.69 -3.50 4.37
N GLY A 78 1.42 -3.67 4.02
CA GLY A 78 0.91 -4.87 3.35
C GLY A 78 1.64 -5.14 2.04
N TRP A 79 1.82 -4.12 1.21
CA TRP A 79 2.56 -4.20 -0.04
C TRP A 79 4.04 -4.57 0.19
N LEU A 80 4.71 -3.92 1.15
CA LEU A 80 6.10 -4.20 1.50
C LEU A 80 6.29 -5.65 1.92
N ILE A 81 5.46 -6.14 2.84
CA ILE A 81 5.55 -7.53 3.33
C ILE A 81 5.44 -8.51 2.15
N ALA A 82 4.42 -8.37 1.30
CA ALA A 82 4.21 -9.27 0.17
C ALA A 82 5.37 -9.20 -0.84
N SER A 83 5.80 -8.01 -1.22
CA SER A 83 6.88 -7.80 -2.20
C SER A 83 8.23 -8.33 -1.68
N PHE A 84 8.56 -8.10 -0.40
CA PHE A 84 9.77 -8.63 0.20
C PHE A 84 9.75 -10.15 0.34
N LEU A 85 8.61 -10.75 0.71
CA LEU A 85 8.48 -12.21 0.76
C LEU A 85 8.69 -12.83 -0.62
N MET A 86 8.20 -12.19 -1.69
CA MET A 86 8.39 -12.66 -3.06
C MET A 86 9.82 -12.41 -3.60
N ALA A 87 10.56 -11.49 -2.99
CA ALA A 87 11.97 -11.23 -3.31
C ALA A 87 12.94 -12.18 -2.58
N MET A 88 12.47 -12.91 -1.56
CA MET A 88 13.31 -13.87 -0.85
C MET A 88 13.56 -15.14 -1.68
N PRO A 89 14.81 -15.66 -1.72
CA PRO A 89 15.10 -16.91 -2.39
C PRO A 89 14.41 -18.07 -1.65
N VAL A 90 13.65 -18.87 -2.39
CA VAL A 90 13.09 -20.12 -1.86
C VAL A 90 14.16 -21.23 -1.90
N PRO A 91 14.08 -22.25 -1.03
CA PRO A 91 15.06 -23.36 -0.99
C PRO A 91 15.22 -24.10 -2.32
N SER A 92 14.22 -24.02 -3.22
CA SER A 92 14.28 -24.54 -4.59
C SER A 92 15.16 -23.72 -5.53
N GLY A 93 15.71 -22.57 -5.11
CA GLY A 93 16.55 -21.69 -5.91
C GLY A 93 15.79 -20.76 -6.86
N SER A 94 14.45 -20.78 -6.87
CA SER A 94 13.64 -19.87 -7.68
C SER A 94 13.38 -18.56 -6.93
N LEU A 95 13.51 -17.44 -7.65
CA LEU A 95 13.13 -16.10 -7.21
C LEU A 95 11.92 -15.65 -8.00
N VAL A 96 10.89 -15.15 -7.33
CA VAL A 96 9.73 -14.57 -8.02
C VAL A 96 10.10 -13.18 -8.52
N ILE A 97 10.72 -12.35 -7.69
CA ILE A 97 11.26 -11.06 -8.11
C ILE A 97 12.77 -11.24 -8.28
N THR A 98 13.23 -11.18 -9.52
CA THR A 98 14.66 -11.30 -9.85
C THR A 98 15.38 -9.96 -9.67
N GLY A 99 16.67 -9.99 -9.32
CA GLY A 99 17.54 -8.81 -9.27
C GLY A 99 17.91 -8.26 -10.66
N THR A 100 16.98 -8.33 -11.61
CA THR A 100 17.11 -7.75 -12.96
C THR A 100 16.45 -6.37 -12.99
N GLY A 101 16.81 -5.54 -13.98
CA GLY A 101 16.33 -4.16 -14.08
C GLY A 101 14.83 -3.95 -13.79
N PRO A 102 13.88 -4.71 -14.39
CA PRO A 102 12.46 -4.56 -14.08
C PRO A 102 12.09 -4.84 -12.62
N GLY A 103 12.75 -5.83 -11.97
CA GLY A 103 12.53 -6.16 -10.56
C GLY A 103 13.04 -5.05 -9.63
N GLU A 104 14.19 -4.46 -9.95
CA GLU A 104 14.73 -3.31 -9.23
C GLU A 104 13.80 -2.09 -9.35
N TRP A 105 13.32 -1.77 -10.55
CA TRP A 105 12.36 -0.70 -10.77
C TRP A 105 11.05 -0.92 -9.99
N TYR A 106 10.58 -2.16 -9.91
CA TYR A 106 9.38 -2.49 -9.15
C TYR A 106 9.58 -2.29 -7.64
N LEU A 107 10.68 -2.82 -7.06
CA LEU A 107 10.94 -2.74 -5.63
C LEU A 107 11.28 -1.32 -5.19
N TYR A 108 12.25 -0.67 -5.85
CA TYR A 108 12.66 0.68 -5.50
C TYR A 108 11.59 1.70 -5.85
N GLY A 109 11.00 1.61 -7.04
CA GLY A 109 9.92 2.48 -7.48
C GLY A 109 8.69 2.36 -6.59
N GLY A 110 8.27 1.13 -6.26
CA GLY A 110 7.17 0.88 -5.35
C GLY A 110 7.42 1.42 -3.94
N THR A 111 8.63 1.23 -3.40
CA THR A 111 9.01 1.78 -2.09
C THR A 111 8.95 3.31 -2.09
N ILE A 112 9.48 3.96 -3.12
CA ILE A 112 9.42 5.42 -3.27
C ILE A 112 7.96 5.88 -3.36
N CYS A 113 7.12 5.22 -4.17
CA CYS A 113 5.70 5.56 -4.30
C CYS A 113 4.93 5.36 -2.99
N ALA A 114 5.22 4.30 -2.24
CA ALA A 114 4.65 4.08 -0.91
C ALA A 114 5.03 5.19 0.07
N LEU A 115 6.30 5.58 0.11
CA LEU A 115 6.78 6.68 0.95
C LEU A 115 6.16 8.02 0.55
N LEU A 116 6.04 8.29 -0.76
CA LEU A 116 5.37 9.49 -1.26
C LEU A 116 3.88 9.49 -0.89
N GLY A 117 3.18 8.37 -1.04
CA GLY A 117 1.78 8.24 -0.67
C GLY A 117 1.54 8.55 0.81
N VAL A 118 2.37 7.99 1.70
CA VAL A 118 2.32 8.27 3.13
C VAL A 118 2.71 9.73 3.42
N GLY A 119 3.78 10.24 2.81
CA GLY A 119 4.28 11.61 3.01
C GLY A 119 3.28 12.68 2.56
N PHE A 120 2.65 12.54 1.40
CA PHE A 120 1.60 13.45 0.93
C PHE A 120 0.37 13.42 1.86
N SER A 121 0.02 12.24 2.35
CA SER A 121 -1.08 12.08 3.31
C SER A 121 -0.80 12.82 4.61
N PHE A 122 0.44 12.76 5.11
CA PHE A 122 0.87 13.50 6.28
C PHE A 122 0.82 15.01 6.06
N GLY A 123 1.35 15.49 4.92
CA GLY A 123 1.34 16.91 4.57
C GLY A 123 -0.07 17.50 4.42
N SER A 124 -1.03 16.74 3.91
CA SER A 124 -2.42 17.17 3.82
C SER A 124 -3.10 17.25 5.19
N TRP A 125 -2.79 16.31 6.07
CA TRP A 125 -3.31 16.29 7.45
C TRP A 125 -2.81 17.49 8.27
N VAL A 126 -1.52 17.81 8.20
CA VAL A 126 -0.91 18.97 8.90
C VAL A 126 -1.52 20.28 8.41
N ARG A 127 -1.73 20.45 7.10
CA ARG A 127 -2.37 21.64 6.53
C ARG A 127 -3.82 21.79 6.99
N GLY A 128 -4.58 20.70 7.06
CA GLY A 128 -5.96 20.70 7.55
C GLY A 128 -6.07 21.05 9.04
N ALA A 129 -5.11 20.60 9.85
CA ALA A 129 -5.07 20.95 11.28
C ALA A 129 -4.77 22.44 11.51
N GLY A 130 -3.81 23.01 10.74
CA GLY A 130 -3.47 24.44 10.83
C GLY A 130 -4.60 25.38 10.39
N ALA A 131 -5.44 24.96 9.44
CA ALA A 131 -6.58 25.75 8.99
C ALA A 131 -7.73 25.81 10.02
N ARG A 132 -7.85 24.81 10.89
CA ARG A 132 -8.86 24.77 11.96
C ARG A 132 -8.45 25.54 13.23
N ALA A 133 -7.18 25.91 13.35
CA ALA A 133 -6.63 26.63 14.50
C ALA A 133 -6.66 28.16 14.34
N ARG A 134 -7.13 28.65 13.19
CA ARG A 134 -7.33 30.11 12.89
C ARG A 134 -8.81 30.46 12.87
#